data_0cbdd126963280ed83c6e1b603093455
#
_entry.id   0cbdd126963280ed83c6e1b603093455
#
_cell.length_a   1.000
_cell.length_b   1.000
_cell.length_c   1.000
_cell.angle_alpha   90.00
_cell.angle_beta   90.00
_cell.angle_gamma   90.00
#
_symmetry.space_group_name_H-M   'P 1'
#
loop_
_entity.id
_entity.type
_entity.pdbx_description
1 polymer ?
#
loop_
_entity_poly.entity_id
_entity_poly.type
_entity_poly.pdbx_seq_one_letter_code
_entity_poly.pdbx_strand_id
1 'polypeptide(L)'
;MQIAIINDTHCGVKNGSDVFLKNAEQFYTNVFFPYLEKHNIKTIIHLGDYFEHRKYVNFKALNQNKKMFLDVLRERGIHMSIIPGNHDVYYKNTNELNSLQELLSQNSFSVSIYEDPVDLPFGDMTIGMVPWICPENEDKCLDFLEHSKSNIIMGHFELGGFQYMANAN
;
A
#
# COMPACT_ATOMS: atom_id res chain seq x y z
N MET A 1 15.64 0.70 -14.37
CA MET A 1 15.28 1.12 -12.99
C MET A 1 14.70 -0.09 -12.28
N GLN A 2 14.95 -0.27 -10.97
CA GLN A 2 14.33 -1.34 -10.16
C GLN A 2 13.34 -0.71 -9.18
N ILE A 3 12.20 -1.38 -8.94
CA ILE A 3 11.13 -0.96 -8.06
C ILE A 3 10.85 -2.10 -7.09
N ALA A 4 10.64 -1.82 -5.82
CA ALA A 4 10.12 -2.80 -4.88
C ALA A 4 8.59 -2.72 -4.84
N ILE A 5 7.94 -3.86 -4.85
CA ILE A 5 6.48 -3.96 -4.69
C ILE A 5 6.21 -4.67 -3.36
N ILE A 6 5.34 -4.10 -2.57
CA ILE A 6 4.92 -4.62 -1.27
C ILE A 6 3.42 -4.35 -1.11
N ASN A 7 2.72 -5.18 -0.38
CA ASN A 7 1.29 -5.03 -0.09
C ASN A 7 0.93 -5.78 1.20
N ASP A 8 -0.29 -5.60 1.68
CA ASP A 8 -0.86 -6.33 2.81
C ASP A 8 0.06 -6.32 4.05
N THR A 9 0.60 -5.15 4.38
CA THR A 9 1.50 -5.02 5.53
C THR A 9 0.76 -5.04 6.87
N HIS A 10 -0.55 -4.77 6.86
CA HIS A 10 -1.47 -4.90 7.99
C HIS A 10 -0.90 -4.39 9.31
N CYS A 11 -0.39 -3.14 9.29
CA CYS A 11 0.14 -2.50 10.48
C CYS A 11 -0.90 -2.51 11.61
N GLY A 12 -0.56 -3.13 12.72
CA GLY A 12 -1.47 -3.27 13.87
C GLY A 12 -2.21 -4.61 13.95
N VAL A 13 -1.84 -5.59 13.13
CA VAL A 13 -2.40 -6.95 13.15
C VAL A 13 -2.43 -7.54 14.57
N LYS A 14 -3.49 -8.28 14.87
CA LYS A 14 -3.77 -8.83 16.22
C LYS A 14 -3.71 -7.76 17.32
N ASN A 15 -4.36 -6.60 17.03
CA ASN A 15 -4.43 -5.45 17.92
C ASN A 15 -3.06 -4.90 18.36
N GLY A 16 -2.09 -4.90 17.46
CA GLY A 16 -0.73 -4.44 17.76
C GLY A 16 0.09 -5.38 18.63
N SER A 17 -0.08 -6.68 18.44
CA SER A 17 0.66 -7.72 19.15
C SER A 17 2.16 -7.52 19.02
N ASP A 18 2.88 -7.59 20.15
CA ASP A 18 4.35 -7.43 20.20
C ASP A 18 5.10 -8.43 19.33
N VAL A 19 4.60 -9.64 19.19
CA VAL A 19 5.21 -10.67 18.35
C VAL A 19 5.18 -10.25 16.89
N PHE A 20 4.03 -9.76 16.39
CA PHE A 20 3.90 -9.31 15.00
C PHE A 20 4.69 -8.02 14.75
N LEU A 21 4.65 -7.07 15.69
CA LEU A 21 5.42 -5.83 15.58
C LEU A 21 6.93 -6.10 15.53
N LYS A 22 7.42 -7.00 16.37
CA LYS A 22 8.83 -7.41 16.37
C LYS A 22 9.22 -8.15 15.08
N ASN A 23 8.36 -9.02 14.58
CA ASN A 23 8.60 -9.71 13.31
C ASN A 23 8.67 -8.72 12.14
N ALA A 24 7.76 -7.74 12.09
CA ALA A 24 7.79 -6.67 11.09
C ALA A 24 9.08 -5.85 11.19
N GLU A 25 9.48 -5.45 12.40
CA GLU A 25 10.74 -4.73 12.64
C GLU A 25 11.95 -5.54 12.15
N GLN A 26 12.02 -6.83 12.48
CA GLN A 26 13.11 -7.71 12.01
C GLN A 26 13.12 -7.84 10.50
N PHE A 27 11.95 -7.97 9.86
CA PHE A 27 11.85 -8.02 8.40
C PHE A 27 12.36 -6.73 7.76
N TYR A 28 11.88 -5.57 8.20
CA TYR A 28 12.30 -4.30 7.64
C TYR A 28 13.80 -4.04 7.87
N THR A 29 14.29 -4.28 9.07
CA THR A 29 15.67 -3.98 9.46
C THR A 29 16.68 -4.93 8.84
N ASN A 30 16.38 -6.23 8.80
CA ASN A 30 17.35 -7.24 8.42
C ASN A 30 17.22 -7.76 7.00
N VAL A 31 16.06 -7.54 6.35
CA VAL A 31 15.78 -8.07 5.02
C VAL A 31 15.45 -6.95 4.04
N PHE A 32 14.35 -6.24 4.27
CA PHE A 32 13.77 -5.34 3.28
C PHE A 32 14.69 -4.15 2.97
N PHE A 33 15.00 -3.32 3.95
CA PHE A 33 15.85 -2.15 3.72
C PHE A 33 17.29 -2.47 3.30
N PRO A 34 17.96 -3.50 3.86
CA PRO A 34 19.26 -3.93 3.35
C PRO A 34 19.22 -4.39 1.89
N TYR A 35 18.14 -5.06 1.49
CA TYR A 35 17.96 -5.46 0.09
C TYR A 35 17.81 -4.24 -0.82
N LEU A 36 16.95 -3.27 -0.45
CA LEU A 36 16.78 -2.03 -1.22
C LEU A 36 18.10 -1.27 -1.36
N GLU A 37 18.87 -1.17 -0.29
CA GLU A 37 20.18 -0.50 -0.28
C GLU A 37 21.18 -1.21 -1.19
N LYS A 38 21.32 -2.53 -1.04
CA LYS A 38 22.22 -3.35 -1.87
C LYS A 38 21.94 -3.20 -3.36
N HIS A 39 20.69 -3.05 -3.75
CA HIS A 39 20.26 -2.95 -5.15
C HIS A 39 19.99 -1.50 -5.60
N ASN A 40 20.27 -0.52 -4.75
CA ASN A 40 20.01 0.91 -4.99
C ASN A 40 18.57 1.20 -5.42
N ILE A 41 17.60 0.52 -4.77
CA ILE A 41 16.18 0.70 -5.03
C ILE A 41 15.68 1.88 -4.19
N LYS A 42 15.14 2.90 -4.83
CA LYS A 42 14.63 4.13 -4.22
C LYS A 42 13.14 4.35 -4.41
N THR A 43 12.46 3.38 -5.03
CA THR A 43 11.04 3.47 -5.34
C THR A 43 10.33 2.22 -4.84
N ILE A 44 9.25 2.43 -4.08
CA ILE A 44 8.36 1.39 -3.59
C ILE A 44 6.97 1.64 -4.16
N ILE A 45 6.28 0.60 -4.59
CA ILE A 45 4.84 0.57 -4.82
C ILE A 45 4.21 -0.26 -3.70
N HIS A 46 3.22 0.31 -3.02
CA HIS A 46 2.42 -0.40 -2.03
C HIS A 46 0.98 -0.54 -2.53
N LEU A 47 0.52 -1.78 -2.64
CA LEU A 47 -0.77 -2.08 -3.27
C LEU A 47 -1.94 -2.18 -2.28
N GLY A 48 -1.88 -1.43 -1.17
CA GLY A 48 -2.98 -1.35 -0.22
C GLY A 48 -2.89 -2.30 0.98
N ASP A 49 -3.89 -2.22 1.84
CA ASP A 49 -3.96 -2.89 3.13
C ASP A 49 -2.72 -2.61 4.00
N TYR A 50 -2.42 -1.31 4.10
CA TYR A 50 -1.31 -0.84 4.93
C TYR A 50 -1.63 -0.97 6.42
N PHE A 51 -2.86 -0.64 6.83
CA PHE A 51 -3.36 -0.81 8.19
C PHE A 51 -4.30 -2.01 8.30
N GLU A 52 -4.38 -2.61 9.48
CA GLU A 52 -5.21 -3.80 9.74
C GLU A 52 -6.70 -3.48 9.86
N HIS A 53 -7.06 -2.34 10.42
CA HIS A 53 -8.45 -2.04 10.77
C HIS A 53 -8.97 -0.76 10.15
N ARG A 54 -10.15 -0.83 9.55
CA ARG A 54 -10.83 0.29 8.88
C ARG A 54 -11.10 1.50 9.77
N LYS A 55 -11.42 1.28 11.03
CA LYS A 55 -12.00 2.30 11.92
C LYS A 55 -11.10 2.79 13.03
N TYR A 56 -9.96 2.16 13.24
CA TYR A 56 -9.02 2.56 14.29
C TYR A 56 -7.62 2.04 13.98
N VAL A 57 -6.64 2.73 14.51
CA VAL A 57 -5.25 2.29 14.45
C VAL A 57 -4.71 2.25 15.88
N ASN A 58 -4.06 1.16 16.25
CA ASN A 58 -3.38 1.04 17.53
C ASN A 58 -2.20 2.00 17.58
N PHE A 59 -2.18 2.94 18.55
CA PHE A 59 -1.14 3.96 18.64
C PHE A 59 0.27 3.42 18.85
N LYS A 60 0.42 2.29 19.53
CA LYS A 60 1.72 1.63 19.67
C LYS A 60 2.22 1.12 18.34
N ALA A 61 1.35 0.45 17.57
CA ALA A 61 1.67 -0.05 16.24
C ALA A 61 2.01 1.12 15.29
N LEU A 62 1.22 2.19 15.30
CA LEU A 62 1.48 3.38 14.50
C LEU A 62 2.84 4.00 14.85
N ASN A 63 3.15 4.17 16.13
CA ASN A 63 4.42 4.76 16.58
C ASN A 63 5.63 3.91 16.16
N GLN A 64 5.53 2.58 16.32
CA GLN A 64 6.60 1.67 15.89
C GLN A 64 6.74 1.66 14.36
N ASN A 65 5.63 1.62 13.61
CA ASN A 65 5.66 1.70 12.15
C ASN A 65 6.32 2.98 11.65
N LYS A 66 6.01 4.13 12.26
CA LYS A 66 6.70 5.38 11.92
C LYS A 66 8.21 5.23 12.03
N LYS A 67 8.71 4.71 13.14
CA LYS A 67 10.16 4.57 13.40
C LYS A 67 10.84 3.53 12.51
N MET A 68 10.21 2.37 12.33
CA MET A 68 10.83 1.26 11.62
C MET A 68 10.64 1.31 10.10
N PHE A 69 9.71 2.10 9.61
CA PHE A 69 9.38 2.18 8.18
C PHE A 69 9.36 3.61 7.63
N LEU A 70 8.43 4.47 8.05
CA LEU A 70 8.24 5.80 7.44
C LEU A 70 9.44 6.73 7.64
N ASP A 71 10.01 6.78 8.85
CA ASP A 71 11.21 7.58 9.11
C ASP A 71 12.41 7.08 8.30
N VAL A 72 12.54 5.75 8.15
CA VAL A 72 13.61 5.14 7.34
C VAL A 72 13.44 5.46 5.86
N LEU A 73 12.20 5.47 5.32
CA LEU A 73 11.97 5.94 3.94
C LEU A 73 12.50 7.35 3.74
N ARG A 74 12.14 8.27 4.64
CA ARG A 74 12.57 9.67 4.58
C ARG A 74 14.10 9.81 4.69
N GLU A 75 14.70 9.16 5.67
CA GLU A 75 16.15 9.23 5.93
C GLU A 75 16.98 8.68 4.77
N ARG A 76 16.48 7.64 4.10
CA ARG A 76 17.18 7.00 2.96
C ARG A 76 16.79 7.57 1.60
N GLY A 77 15.93 8.57 1.56
CA GLY A 77 15.43 9.16 0.30
C GLY A 77 14.72 8.13 -0.58
N ILE A 78 13.91 7.25 0.04
CA ILE A 78 13.09 6.26 -0.66
C ILE A 78 11.68 6.81 -0.76
N HIS A 79 11.10 6.77 -1.96
CA HIS A 79 9.73 7.20 -2.22
C HIS A 79 8.79 6.01 -2.35
N MET A 80 7.62 6.08 -1.70
CA MET A 80 6.57 5.09 -1.79
C MET A 80 5.33 5.69 -2.46
N SER A 81 4.87 5.05 -3.54
CA SER A 81 3.56 5.28 -4.13
C SER A 81 2.59 4.23 -3.57
N ILE A 82 1.46 4.66 -3.01
CA ILE A 82 0.52 3.77 -2.34
C ILE A 82 -0.91 4.04 -2.79
N ILE A 83 -1.69 2.97 -2.93
CA ILE A 83 -3.14 2.99 -3.14
C ILE A 83 -3.85 2.43 -1.91
N PRO A 84 -5.07 2.87 -1.58
CA PRO A 84 -5.85 2.25 -0.51
C PRO A 84 -6.33 0.85 -0.89
N GLY A 85 -6.18 -0.07 0.06
CA GLY A 85 -6.84 -1.37 0.07
C GLY A 85 -8.16 -1.34 0.85
N ASN A 86 -8.84 -2.46 0.90
CA ASN A 86 -10.14 -2.55 1.58
C ASN A 86 -10.05 -2.37 3.10
N HIS A 87 -8.92 -2.61 3.73
CA HIS A 87 -8.70 -2.33 5.17
C HIS A 87 -8.32 -0.88 5.46
N ASP A 88 -7.88 -0.13 4.48
CA ASP A 88 -7.46 1.27 4.67
C ASP A 88 -8.64 2.25 4.66
N VAL A 89 -9.80 1.87 4.10
CA VAL A 89 -10.97 2.75 3.96
C VAL A 89 -11.97 2.57 5.11
N TYR A 90 -12.56 3.68 5.59
CA TYR A 90 -13.51 3.65 6.69
C TYR A 90 -14.85 3.03 6.30
N TYR A 91 -15.42 3.47 5.18
CA TYR A 91 -16.69 3.00 4.63
C TYR A 91 -16.46 1.97 3.52
N LYS A 92 -17.41 1.04 3.33
CA LYS A 92 -17.31 0.02 2.28
C LYS A 92 -17.74 0.50 0.89
N ASN A 93 -18.27 1.69 0.80
CA ASN A 93 -18.86 2.23 -0.44
C ASN A 93 -18.10 3.43 -1.02
N THR A 94 -17.07 3.92 -0.33
CA THR A 94 -16.29 5.09 -0.75
C THR A 94 -14.85 5.01 -0.23
N ASN A 95 -13.90 5.55 -0.98
CA ASN A 95 -12.50 5.71 -0.59
C ASN A 95 -12.20 7.11 0.01
N GLU A 96 -13.20 8.00 0.10
CA GLU A 96 -13.03 9.39 0.52
C GLU A 96 -12.41 9.53 1.91
N LEU A 97 -12.82 8.68 2.86
CA LEU A 97 -12.23 8.66 4.20
C LEU A 97 -11.37 7.40 4.36
N ASN A 98 -10.06 7.57 4.33
CA ASN A 98 -9.11 6.46 4.45
C ASN A 98 -7.93 6.79 5.38
N SER A 99 -7.39 5.75 6.01
CA SER A 99 -6.30 5.86 6.97
C SER A 99 -4.99 6.33 6.37
N LEU A 100 -4.79 6.14 5.06
CA LEU A 100 -3.56 6.57 4.40
C LEU A 100 -3.49 8.09 4.35
N GLN A 101 -4.58 8.77 3.93
CA GLN A 101 -4.65 10.23 3.92
C GLN A 101 -4.54 10.80 5.34
N GLU A 102 -5.29 10.23 6.29
CA GLU A 102 -5.32 10.73 7.67
C GLU A 102 -3.96 10.59 8.40
N LEU A 103 -3.21 9.51 8.13
CA LEU A 103 -2.04 9.16 8.93
C LEU A 103 -0.70 9.28 8.18
N LEU A 104 -0.70 9.19 6.84
CA LEU A 104 0.54 9.20 6.05
C LEU A 104 0.74 10.48 5.23
N SER A 105 -0.30 11.29 4.99
CA SER A 105 -0.21 12.51 4.18
C SER A 105 0.85 13.51 4.67
N GLN A 106 1.11 13.55 5.97
CA GLN A 106 2.17 14.39 6.56
C GLN A 106 3.59 13.95 6.16
N ASN A 107 3.74 12.76 5.57
CA ASN A 107 5.01 12.25 5.04
C ASN A 107 5.13 12.46 3.52
N SER A 108 4.53 13.51 2.98
CA SER A 108 4.41 13.81 1.55
C SER A 108 5.74 13.84 0.77
N PHE A 109 6.87 14.04 1.45
CA PHE A 109 8.19 13.96 0.81
C PHE A 109 8.62 12.54 0.46
N SER A 110 8.05 11.52 1.12
CA SER A 110 8.41 10.11 0.94
C SER A 110 7.22 9.23 0.56
N VAL A 111 5.99 9.75 0.62
CA VAL A 111 4.77 8.98 0.34
C VAL A 111 3.85 9.79 -0.57
N SER A 112 3.41 9.17 -1.67
CA SER A 112 2.32 9.67 -2.53
C SER A 112 1.16 8.70 -2.46
N ILE A 113 -0.02 9.20 -2.12
CA ILE A 113 -1.25 8.42 -1.97
C ILE A 113 -2.14 8.67 -3.19
N TYR A 114 -2.62 7.59 -3.80
CA TYR A 114 -3.47 7.65 -4.98
C TYR A 114 -4.80 6.97 -4.69
N GLU A 115 -5.84 7.78 -4.48
CA GLU A 115 -7.20 7.31 -4.16
C GLU A 115 -7.99 6.97 -5.42
N ASP A 116 -7.53 7.47 -6.55
CA ASP A 116 -8.07 7.23 -7.88
C ASP A 116 -7.10 6.37 -8.72
N PRO A 117 -7.60 5.67 -9.75
CA PRO A 117 -6.74 5.00 -10.70
C PRO A 117 -5.82 6.00 -11.40
N VAL A 118 -4.55 5.63 -11.56
CA VAL A 118 -3.53 6.53 -12.11
C VAL A 118 -2.47 5.76 -12.90
N ASP A 119 -2.01 6.35 -14.01
CA ASP A 119 -0.85 5.91 -14.75
C ASP A 119 0.42 6.63 -14.23
N LEU A 120 1.38 5.89 -13.71
CA LEU A 120 2.64 6.42 -13.17
C LEU A 120 3.82 6.02 -14.06
N PRO A 121 4.66 6.98 -14.48
CA PRO A 121 5.84 6.68 -15.26
C PRO A 121 6.99 6.15 -14.38
N PHE A 122 7.63 5.07 -14.81
CA PHE A 122 8.80 4.48 -14.20
C PHE A 122 9.87 4.17 -15.25
N GLY A 123 10.69 5.16 -15.59
CA GLY A 123 11.66 5.06 -16.70
C GLY A 123 10.93 4.92 -18.03
N ASP A 124 11.19 3.83 -18.74
CA ASP A 124 10.57 3.53 -20.05
C ASP A 124 9.23 2.80 -19.94
N MET A 125 8.78 2.52 -18.71
CA MET A 125 7.51 1.82 -18.43
C MET A 125 6.53 2.76 -17.76
N THR A 126 5.24 2.50 -18.00
CA THR A 126 4.13 3.09 -17.24
C THR A 126 3.44 1.98 -16.47
N ILE A 127 3.17 2.21 -15.20
CA ILE A 127 2.43 1.30 -14.33
C ILE A 127 1.12 1.97 -13.96
N GLY A 128 0.01 1.34 -14.32
CA GLY A 128 -1.31 1.71 -13.85
C GLY A 128 -1.52 1.19 -12.44
N MET A 129 -1.92 2.07 -11.52
CA MET A 129 -2.26 1.70 -10.15
C MET A 129 -3.75 1.90 -9.94
N VAL A 130 -4.45 0.86 -9.46
CA VAL A 130 -5.90 0.88 -9.24
C VAL A 130 -6.19 0.60 -7.76
N PRO A 131 -6.80 1.55 -7.03
CA PRO A 131 -7.16 1.35 -5.63
C PRO A 131 -8.23 0.25 -5.48
N TRP A 132 -8.53 -0.13 -4.25
CA TRP A 132 -9.66 -1.01 -3.98
C TRP A 132 -10.94 -0.44 -4.59
N ILE A 133 -11.61 -1.29 -5.39
CA ILE A 133 -12.82 -0.91 -6.13
C ILE A 133 -14.02 -1.00 -5.20
N CYS A 134 -14.75 0.09 -5.07
CA CYS A 134 -15.97 0.20 -4.28
C CYS A 134 -17.07 0.85 -5.13
N PRO A 135 -18.34 0.85 -4.68
CA PRO A 135 -19.44 1.38 -5.48
C PRO A 135 -19.25 2.82 -6.00
N GLU A 136 -18.52 3.67 -5.26
CA GLU A 136 -18.31 5.06 -5.65
C GLU A 136 -17.32 5.20 -6.83
N ASN A 137 -16.27 4.40 -6.86
CA ASN A 137 -15.20 4.52 -7.85
C ASN A 137 -15.22 3.44 -8.94
N GLU A 138 -16.23 2.55 -8.93
CA GLU A 138 -16.30 1.39 -9.82
C GLU A 138 -16.24 1.80 -11.29
N ASP A 139 -17.11 2.69 -11.73
CA ASP A 139 -17.15 3.15 -13.14
C ASP A 139 -15.80 3.74 -13.56
N LYS A 140 -15.19 4.55 -12.72
CA LYS A 140 -13.90 5.18 -12.98
C LYS A 140 -12.76 4.15 -13.07
N CYS A 141 -12.76 3.17 -12.18
CA CYS A 141 -11.77 2.10 -12.18
C CYS A 141 -11.93 1.18 -13.41
N LEU A 142 -13.16 0.83 -13.78
CA LEU A 142 -13.44 0.00 -14.95
C LEU A 142 -13.07 0.73 -16.26
N ASP A 143 -13.42 2.01 -16.37
CA ASP A 143 -13.02 2.84 -17.53
C ASP A 143 -11.48 2.92 -17.64
N PHE A 144 -10.79 3.11 -16.52
CA PHE A 144 -9.33 3.10 -16.48
C PHE A 144 -8.75 1.75 -16.93
N LEU A 145 -9.28 0.63 -16.42
CA LEU A 145 -8.83 -0.73 -16.79
C LEU A 145 -9.01 -1.00 -18.29
N GLU A 146 -10.08 -0.48 -18.90
CA GLU A 146 -10.38 -0.64 -20.34
C GLU A 146 -9.49 0.24 -21.21
N HIS A 147 -9.19 1.48 -20.81
CA HIS A 147 -8.58 2.49 -21.67
C HIS A 147 -7.13 2.83 -21.33
N SER A 148 -6.59 2.41 -20.18
CA SER A 148 -5.20 2.66 -19.78
C SER A 148 -4.21 2.15 -20.82
N LYS A 149 -3.16 2.93 -21.05
CA LYS A 149 -2.03 2.57 -21.92
C LYS A 149 -0.82 2.07 -21.14
N SER A 150 -0.97 1.82 -19.85
CA SER A 150 0.08 1.29 -19.01
C SER A 150 0.59 -0.05 -19.49
N ASN A 151 1.90 -0.26 -19.37
CA ASN A 151 2.53 -1.55 -19.70
C ASN A 151 2.11 -2.65 -18.72
N ILE A 152 1.86 -2.28 -17.48
CA ILE A 152 1.44 -3.17 -16.40
C ILE A 152 0.37 -2.46 -15.59
N ILE A 153 -0.69 -3.15 -15.22
CA ILE A 153 -1.69 -2.65 -14.26
C ILE A 153 -1.57 -3.47 -12.97
N MET A 154 -1.51 -2.78 -11.86
CA MET A 154 -1.47 -3.34 -10.52
C MET A 154 -2.58 -2.71 -9.68
N GLY A 155 -3.17 -3.47 -8.77
CA GLY A 155 -4.23 -2.94 -7.93
C GLY A 155 -4.56 -3.82 -6.74
N HIS A 156 -5.43 -3.31 -5.88
CA HIS A 156 -5.99 -4.06 -4.77
C HIS A 156 -7.35 -4.64 -5.19
N PHE A 157 -7.30 -5.84 -5.81
CA PHE A 157 -8.46 -6.42 -6.47
C PHE A 157 -9.12 -7.54 -5.66
N GLU A 158 -10.45 -7.54 -5.66
CA GLU A 158 -11.29 -8.69 -5.28
C GLU A 158 -11.87 -9.28 -6.58
N LEU A 159 -11.19 -10.28 -7.15
CA LEU A 159 -11.59 -10.85 -8.44
C LEU A 159 -12.55 -12.01 -8.25
N GLY A 160 -13.75 -11.90 -8.79
CA GLY A 160 -14.74 -12.98 -8.83
C GLY A 160 -14.18 -14.24 -9.54
N GLY A 161 -14.45 -15.41 -8.98
CA GLY A 161 -13.99 -16.69 -9.53
C GLY A 161 -12.60 -17.14 -9.08
N PHE A 162 -11.84 -16.30 -8.40
CA PHE A 162 -10.60 -16.71 -7.73
C PHE A 162 -10.92 -17.16 -6.31
N GLN A 163 -10.53 -18.38 -5.98
CA GLN A 163 -10.70 -18.91 -4.63
C GLN A 163 -9.49 -18.56 -3.78
N TYR A 164 -9.71 -17.93 -2.65
CA TYR A 164 -8.66 -17.60 -1.68
C TYR A 164 -8.05 -18.84 -1.01
N MET A 165 -8.88 -19.87 -0.82
CA MET A 165 -8.49 -21.20 -0.35
C MET A 165 -9.29 -22.27 -1.08
N ALA A 166 -8.75 -23.48 -1.18
CA ALA A 166 -9.52 -24.64 -1.66
C ALA A 166 -10.80 -24.80 -0.81
N ASN A 167 -11.96 -24.75 -1.45
CA ASN A 167 -13.32 -24.82 -0.84
C ASN A 167 -13.80 -23.54 -0.11
N ALA A 168 -13.22 -22.38 -0.32
CA ALA A 168 -13.85 -21.11 0.01
C ALA A 168 -14.84 -20.74 -1.10
N ASN A 169 -16.14 -20.71 -0.77
CA ASN A 169 -17.22 -20.20 -1.64
C ASN A 169 -17.44 -18.73 -1.36
#